data_e62b5fc17e0c58f5021e10cb3bb9d277
#
_entry.id   e62b5fc17e0c58f5021e10cb3bb9d277
#
_cell.length_a   1.000
_cell.length_b   1.000
_cell.length_c   1.000
_cell.angle_alpha   90.00
_cell.angle_beta   90.00
_cell.angle_gamma   90.00
#
_symmetry.space_group_name_H-M   'P 1'
#
loop_
_entity.id
_entity.type
_entity.pdbx_description
1 polymer ?
#
loop_
_entity_poly.entity_id
_entity_poly.type
_entity_poly.pdbx_seq_one_letter_code
_entity_poly.pdbx_strand_id
1 'polypeptide(L)'
;KTVACGMNAVFPSGISVGLLGRNGAGKSTLLKLIAGSADPTSGHVITNGRISFPVGFAGSFHPDMTGAQNTRFVARIYGADTSALIDYVADFADLDIHFHLPFRTYSAGMKSRLAFGVSMGLKFDTYLIDEITAVGDARFKQKSQQIFMDRLTTAGAVFVSHSNGMLRELCTAGAVIE
;
A
#
# COMPACT_ATOMS: atom_id res chain seq x y z
N LYS A 1 -12.62 8.53 -20.61
CA LYS A 1 -12.93 9.57 -19.60
C LYS A 1 -11.60 10.22 -19.19
N THR A 2 -11.47 11.53 -19.32
CA THR A 2 -10.30 12.27 -18.83
C THR A 2 -10.31 12.25 -17.30
N VAL A 3 -9.19 11.87 -16.68
CA VAL A 3 -9.04 11.83 -15.22
C VAL A 3 -8.36 13.09 -14.71
N ALA A 4 -7.32 13.54 -15.43
CA ALA A 4 -6.63 14.79 -15.15
C ALA A 4 -6.09 15.35 -16.46
N CYS A 5 -6.04 16.67 -16.59
CA CYS A 5 -5.50 17.35 -17.75
C CYS A 5 -4.64 18.54 -17.29
N GLY A 6 -3.41 18.66 -17.84
CA GLY A 6 -2.51 19.76 -17.52
C GLY A 6 -2.06 19.83 -16.06
N MET A 7 -2.13 18.72 -15.32
CA MET A 7 -1.79 18.68 -13.90
C MET A 7 -0.27 18.72 -13.73
N ASN A 8 0.20 19.67 -12.92
CA ASN A 8 1.56 19.69 -12.41
C ASN A 8 1.50 19.66 -10.88
N ALA A 9 2.02 18.62 -10.26
CA ALA A 9 2.02 18.46 -8.81
C ALA A 9 3.35 17.90 -8.32
N VAL A 10 3.77 18.31 -7.14
CA VAL A 10 4.94 17.80 -6.45
C VAL A 10 4.50 17.24 -5.11
N PHE A 11 4.84 15.99 -4.86
CA PHE A 11 4.67 15.32 -3.57
C PHE A 11 6.06 15.21 -2.92
N PRO A 12 6.39 16.07 -1.95
CA PRO A 12 7.73 16.06 -1.34
C PRO A 12 7.98 14.74 -0.60
N SER A 13 9.22 14.24 -0.68
CA SER A 13 9.63 13.04 0.06
C SER A 13 9.59 13.28 1.57
N GLY A 14 9.29 12.22 2.33
CA GLY A 14 9.31 12.26 3.80
C GLY A 14 8.10 12.92 4.46
N ILE A 15 7.12 13.43 3.68
CA ILE A 15 5.88 13.97 4.24
C ILE A 15 4.67 13.14 3.81
N SER A 16 3.60 13.24 4.59
CA SER A 16 2.32 12.61 4.28
C SER A 16 1.36 13.60 3.64
N VAL A 17 0.84 13.26 2.46
CA VAL A 17 -0.07 14.10 1.68
C VAL A 17 -1.41 13.40 1.51
N GLY A 18 -2.50 14.06 1.88
CA GLY A 18 -3.86 13.58 1.66
C GLY A 18 -4.40 13.99 0.28
N LEU A 19 -4.86 13.02 -0.51
CA LEU A 19 -5.59 13.28 -1.75
C LEU A 19 -7.08 13.37 -1.46
N LEU A 20 -7.64 14.55 -1.66
CA LEU A 20 -9.04 14.85 -1.45
C LEU A 20 -9.77 14.97 -2.79
N GLY A 21 -11.05 14.68 -2.81
CA GLY A 21 -11.87 14.82 -4.02
C GLY A 21 -13.09 13.90 -3.99
N ARG A 22 -14.06 14.18 -4.85
CA ARG A 22 -15.30 13.41 -4.95
C ARG A 22 -15.04 11.98 -5.40
N ASN A 23 -16.00 11.08 -5.17
CA ASN A 23 -15.96 9.73 -5.74
C ASN A 23 -15.91 9.80 -7.27
N GLY A 24 -14.98 9.05 -7.86
CA GLY A 24 -14.76 9.07 -9.30
C GLY A 24 -13.92 10.24 -9.83
N ALA A 25 -13.37 11.13 -8.97
CA ALA A 25 -12.46 12.21 -9.38
C ALA A 25 -11.11 11.72 -9.92
N GLY A 26 -10.76 10.45 -9.72
CA GLY A 26 -9.52 9.87 -10.24
C GLY A 26 -8.42 9.63 -9.21
N LYS A 27 -8.71 9.74 -7.91
CA LYS A 27 -7.72 9.55 -6.83
C LYS A 27 -6.95 8.23 -6.95
N SER A 28 -7.66 7.10 -7.05
CA SER A 28 -7.02 5.78 -7.20
C SER A 28 -6.28 5.63 -8.54
N THR A 29 -6.71 6.33 -9.59
CA THR A 29 -5.97 6.37 -10.86
C THR A 29 -4.66 7.13 -10.69
N LEU A 30 -4.68 8.26 -9.98
CA LEU A 30 -3.46 9.00 -9.67
C LEU A 30 -2.48 8.18 -8.83
N LEU A 31 -2.97 7.42 -7.83
CA LEU A 31 -2.11 6.49 -7.09
C LEU A 31 -1.46 5.45 -7.99
N LYS A 32 -2.19 4.91 -8.97
CA LYS A 32 -1.63 3.95 -9.93
C LYS A 32 -0.56 4.57 -10.82
N LEU A 33 -0.73 5.83 -11.23
CA LEU A 33 0.29 6.57 -11.99
C LEU A 33 1.54 6.80 -11.14
N ILE A 34 1.39 7.21 -9.87
CA ILE A 34 2.51 7.39 -8.94
C ILE A 34 3.21 6.06 -8.65
N ALA A 35 2.46 4.96 -8.52
CA ALA A 35 3.00 3.61 -8.33
C ALA A 35 3.72 3.04 -9.57
N GLY A 36 3.62 3.70 -10.73
CA GLY A 36 4.13 3.16 -11.99
C GLY A 36 3.38 1.93 -12.50
N SER A 37 2.18 1.68 -12.00
CA SER A 37 1.32 0.57 -12.44
C SER A 37 0.36 0.97 -13.57
N ALA A 38 0.38 2.23 -13.96
CA ALA A 38 -0.30 2.77 -15.13
C ALA A 38 0.56 3.90 -15.72
N ASP A 39 0.53 4.06 -17.04
CA ASP A 39 1.20 5.15 -17.72
C ASP A 39 0.26 6.34 -17.94
N PRO A 40 0.75 7.59 -17.85
CA PRO A 40 -0.04 8.75 -18.24
C PRO A 40 -0.23 8.78 -19.75
N THR A 41 -1.37 9.28 -20.23
CA THR A 41 -1.62 9.46 -21.68
C THR A 41 -0.65 10.47 -22.30
N SER A 42 -0.20 11.44 -21.54
CA SER A 42 0.81 12.44 -21.91
C SER A 42 1.48 12.98 -20.64
N GLY A 43 2.68 13.53 -20.78
CA GLY A 43 3.47 14.00 -19.65
C GLY A 43 4.29 12.88 -19.01
N HIS A 44 4.82 13.15 -17.81
CA HIS A 44 5.73 12.23 -17.11
C HIS A 44 5.42 12.20 -15.61
N VAL A 45 5.62 11.04 -14.99
CA VAL A 45 5.70 10.90 -13.53
C VAL A 45 7.16 10.67 -13.20
N ILE A 46 7.76 11.59 -12.45
CA ILE A 46 9.16 11.48 -12.01
C ILE A 46 9.15 11.13 -10.53
N THR A 47 9.83 10.07 -10.16
CA THR A 47 9.90 9.61 -8.77
C THR A 47 11.34 9.52 -8.31
N ASN A 48 11.59 9.94 -7.08
CA ASN A 48 12.85 9.73 -6.39
C ASN A 48 12.63 8.76 -5.22
N GLY A 49 13.50 7.75 -5.11
CA GLY A 49 13.38 6.73 -4.08
C GLY A 49 12.40 5.61 -4.44
N ARG A 50 12.10 4.77 -3.46
CA ARG A 50 11.26 3.57 -3.60
C ARG A 50 9.83 3.90 -3.20
N ILE A 51 8.90 3.76 -4.15
CA ILE A 51 7.47 3.96 -3.92
C ILE A 51 6.78 2.61 -3.77
N SER A 52 5.89 2.49 -2.79
CA SER A 52 5.15 1.25 -2.59
C SER A 52 4.08 1.06 -3.68
N PHE A 53 3.67 -0.19 -3.89
CA PHE A 53 2.33 -0.45 -4.40
C PHE A 53 1.29 -0.04 -3.33
N PRO A 54 0.01 0.13 -3.68
CA PRO A 54 -1.01 0.47 -2.69
C PRO A 54 -1.02 -0.52 -1.53
N VAL A 55 -0.86 -0.01 -0.30
CA VAL A 55 -0.73 -0.84 0.92
C VAL A 55 -1.97 -1.71 1.09
N GLY A 56 -1.77 -2.99 1.37
CA GLY A 56 -2.87 -3.95 1.50
C GLY A 56 -3.47 -4.44 0.20
N PHE A 57 -2.93 -4.04 -0.95
CA PHE A 57 -3.42 -4.48 -2.25
C PHE A 57 -3.02 -5.94 -2.54
N ALA A 58 -4.01 -6.83 -2.48
CA ALA A 58 -3.82 -8.26 -2.72
C ALA A 58 -3.98 -8.68 -4.21
N GLY A 59 -4.27 -7.73 -5.09
CA GLY A 59 -4.57 -8.02 -6.51
C GLY A 59 -3.40 -8.51 -7.35
N SER A 60 -2.16 -8.36 -6.87
CA SER A 60 -0.95 -8.86 -7.52
C SER A 60 -0.55 -10.27 -7.09
N PHE A 61 -1.24 -10.86 -6.12
CA PHE A 61 -0.92 -12.21 -5.62
C PHE A 61 -1.51 -13.29 -6.53
N HIS A 62 -0.68 -14.28 -6.86
CA HIS A 62 -1.13 -15.39 -7.69
C HIS A 62 -1.98 -16.36 -6.86
N PRO A 63 -3.20 -16.71 -7.34
CA PRO A 63 -4.16 -17.51 -6.56
C PRO A 63 -3.67 -18.93 -6.24
N ASP A 64 -2.88 -19.54 -7.12
CA ASP A 64 -2.39 -20.90 -6.95
C ASP A 64 -1.09 -21.00 -6.18
N MET A 65 -0.40 -19.89 -5.95
CA MET A 65 0.78 -19.82 -5.09
C MET A 65 0.36 -19.73 -3.63
N THR A 66 1.16 -20.31 -2.74
CA THR A 66 0.97 -20.17 -1.29
C THR A 66 1.28 -18.74 -0.83
N GLY A 67 0.89 -18.39 0.41
CA GLY A 67 1.28 -17.11 1.02
C GLY A 67 2.80 -16.93 1.04
N ALA A 68 3.54 -17.98 1.44
CA ALA A 68 5.00 -17.98 1.42
C ALA A 68 5.59 -17.79 0.02
N GLN A 69 5.02 -18.42 -1.00
CA GLN A 69 5.47 -18.28 -2.39
C GLN A 69 5.19 -16.88 -2.93
N ASN A 70 4.01 -16.33 -2.67
CA ASN A 70 3.67 -14.95 -3.04
C ASN A 70 4.62 -13.95 -2.36
N THR A 71 4.89 -14.13 -1.06
CA THR A 71 5.84 -13.30 -0.32
C THR A 71 7.25 -13.36 -0.93
N ARG A 72 7.72 -14.58 -1.25
CA ARG A 72 9.01 -14.80 -1.92
C ARG A 72 9.08 -14.11 -3.27
N PHE A 73 8.03 -14.19 -4.06
CA PHE A 73 7.94 -13.56 -5.37
C PHE A 73 8.06 -12.04 -5.25
N VAL A 74 7.32 -11.42 -4.33
CA VAL A 74 7.38 -9.98 -4.09
C VAL A 74 8.76 -9.56 -3.56
N ALA A 75 9.36 -10.33 -2.63
CA ALA A 75 10.72 -10.07 -2.15
C ALA A 75 11.73 -9.96 -3.30
N ARG A 76 11.66 -10.88 -4.26
CA ARG A 76 12.55 -10.90 -5.42
C ARG A 76 12.35 -9.71 -6.35
N ILE A 77 11.09 -9.32 -6.62
CA ILE A 77 10.77 -8.14 -7.44
C ILE A 77 11.37 -6.88 -6.83
N TYR A 78 11.27 -6.74 -5.50
CA TYR A 78 11.75 -5.55 -4.80
C TYR A 78 13.21 -5.66 -4.32
N GLY A 79 13.91 -6.72 -4.66
CA GLY A 79 15.32 -6.93 -4.26
C GLY A 79 15.52 -6.99 -2.74
N ALA A 80 14.51 -7.47 -2.01
CA ALA A 80 14.56 -7.63 -0.57
C ALA A 80 15.12 -9.02 -0.18
N ASP A 81 15.65 -9.14 1.04
CA ASP A 81 16.02 -10.43 1.59
C ASP A 81 14.77 -11.32 1.68
N THR A 82 14.80 -12.40 0.92
CA THR A 82 13.65 -13.29 0.75
C THR A 82 13.31 -14.03 2.03
N SER A 83 14.32 -14.50 2.77
CA SER A 83 14.11 -15.25 4.00
C SER A 83 13.59 -14.34 5.11
N ALA A 84 14.23 -13.20 5.29
CA ALA A 84 13.82 -12.22 6.28
C ALA A 84 12.39 -11.71 6.04
N LEU A 85 12.00 -11.49 4.78
CA LEU A 85 10.62 -11.07 4.47
C LEU A 85 9.61 -12.18 4.73
N ILE A 86 9.91 -13.44 4.38
CA ILE A 86 9.03 -14.58 4.64
C ILE A 86 8.82 -14.74 6.15
N ASP A 87 9.88 -14.72 6.94
CA ASP A 87 9.80 -14.86 8.40
C ASP A 87 9.00 -13.73 9.03
N TYR A 88 9.26 -12.49 8.61
CA TYR A 88 8.50 -11.33 9.07
C TYR A 88 7.01 -11.44 8.74
N VAL A 89 6.66 -11.83 7.52
CA VAL A 89 5.26 -11.91 7.08
C VAL A 89 4.55 -13.08 7.75
N ALA A 90 5.22 -14.22 7.96
CA ALA A 90 4.66 -15.37 8.69
C ALA A 90 4.26 -14.98 10.12
N ASP A 91 5.15 -14.29 10.85
CA ASP A 91 4.89 -13.80 12.21
C ASP A 91 3.81 -12.72 12.23
N PHE A 92 3.91 -11.76 11.29
CA PHE A 92 2.99 -10.63 11.27
C PHE A 92 1.55 -11.03 10.91
N ALA A 93 1.38 -11.80 9.83
CA ALA A 93 0.07 -12.12 9.27
C ALA A 93 -0.70 -13.14 10.13
N ASP A 94 0.01 -13.91 10.97
CA ASP A 94 -0.58 -14.87 11.91
C ASP A 94 -1.59 -15.79 11.19
N LEU A 95 -1.09 -16.49 10.16
CA LEU A 95 -1.88 -17.34 9.28
C LEU A 95 -1.64 -18.84 9.54
N ASP A 96 -0.72 -19.18 10.43
CA ASP A 96 -0.34 -20.55 10.78
C ASP A 96 -0.11 -21.42 9.54
N ILE A 97 -0.72 -22.61 9.52
CA ILE A 97 -0.61 -23.55 8.41
C ILE A 97 -1.11 -22.97 7.07
N HIS A 98 -2.05 -22.02 7.11
CA HIS A 98 -2.61 -21.43 5.91
C HIS A 98 -1.56 -20.64 5.11
N PHE A 99 -0.50 -20.14 5.75
CA PHE A 99 0.60 -19.47 5.06
C PHE A 99 1.24 -20.37 3.97
N HIS A 100 1.12 -21.69 4.13
CA HIS A 100 1.62 -22.69 3.18
C HIS A 100 0.52 -23.31 2.28
N LEU A 101 -0.71 -22.78 2.33
CA LEU A 101 -1.79 -23.20 1.45
C LEU A 101 -1.98 -22.19 0.29
N PRO A 102 -2.61 -22.60 -0.83
CA PRO A 102 -2.86 -21.73 -1.96
C PRO A 102 -3.67 -20.48 -1.58
N PHE A 103 -3.26 -19.31 -2.07
CA PHE A 103 -3.87 -18.01 -1.75
C PHE A 103 -5.37 -17.93 -2.11
N ARG A 104 -5.81 -18.68 -3.13
CA ARG A 104 -7.24 -18.77 -3.48
C ARG A 104 -8.11 -19.31 -2.34
N THR A 105 -7.55 -20.09 -1.41
CA THR A 105 -8.29 -20.66 -0.28
C THR A 105 -8.42 -19.70 0.91
N TYR A 106 -7.76 -18.53 0.84
CA TYR A 106 -7.78 -17.55 1.91
C TYR A 106 -9.11 -16.82 2.00
N SER A 107 -9.58 -16.59 3.21
CA SER A 107 -10.66 -15.63 3.46
C SER A 107 -10.21 -14.20 3.10
N ALA A 108 -11.15 -13.28 2.95
CA ALA A 108 -10.84 -11.87 2.70
C ALA A 108 -9.93 -11.28 3.78
N GLY A 109 -10.17 -11.63 5.06
CA GLY A 109 -9.32 -11.21 6.18
C GLY A 109 -7.90 -11.73 6.08
N MET A 110 -7.71 -13.03 5.75
CA MET A 110 -6.40 -13.63 5.57
C MET A 110 -5.63 -13.00 4.40
N LYS A 111 -6.33 -12.72 3.28
CA LYS A 111 -5.75 -12.04 2.11
C LYS A 111 -5.22 -10.67 2.49
N SER A 112 -6.00 -9.91 3.25
CA SER A 112 -5.61 -8.57 3.70
C SER A 112 -4.47 -8.60 4.72
N ARG A 113 -4.46 -9.58 5.65
CA ARG A 113 -3.35 -9.76 6.59
C ARG A 113 -2.04 -10.03 5.86
N LEU A 114 -2.05 -10.94 4.87
CA LEU A 114 -0.90 -11.23 4.04
C LEU A 114 -0.43 -9.99 3.27
N ALA A 115 -1.35 -9.31 2.58
CA ALA A 115 -1.04 -8.15 1.74
C ALA A 115 -0.46 -7.00 2.57
N PHE A 116 -1.03 -6.73 3.74
CA PHE A 116 -0.53 -5.71 4.64
C PHE A 116 0.85 -6.09 5.20
N GLY A 117 1.04 -7.36 5.62
CA GLY A 117 2.31 -7.87 6.12
C GLY A 117 3.43 -7.73 5.09
N VAL A 118 3.17 -8.10 3.83
CA VAL A 118 4.14 -7.94 2.73
C VAL A 118 4.46 -6.46 2.50
N SER A 119 3.45 -5.59 2.51
CA SER A 119 3.66 -4.14 2.34
C SER A 119 4.52 -3.53 3.45
N MET A 120 4.31 -3.95 4.70
CA MET A 120 5.04 -3.43 5.86
C MET A 120 6.40 -4.08 6.05
N GLY A 121 6.58 -5.32 5.58
CA GLY A 121 7.88 -6.00 5.59
C GLY A 121 8.91 -5.41 4.62
N LEU A 122 8.42 -4.75 3.57
CA LEU A 122 9.26 -4.00 2.64
C LEU A 122 9.50 -2.57 3.16
N LYS A 123 10.65 -2.00 2.79
CA LYS A 123 10.98 -0.61 3.11
C LYS A 123 10.81 0.25 1.87
N PHE A 124 9.99 1.28 1.98
CA PHE A 124 9.75 2.29 0.95
C PHE A 124 10.02 3.69 1.50
N ASP A 125 10.38 4.61 0.63
CA ASP A 125 10.54 6.03 0.96
C ASP A 125 9.18 6.76 0.95
N THR A 126 8.22 6.23 0.18
CA THR A 126 6.85 6.74 0.13
C THR A 126 5.85 5.58 0.06
N TYR A 127 4.89 5.56 0.97
CA TYR A 127 3.79 4.60 0.97
C TYR A 127 2.56 5.16 0.27
N LEU A 128 1.93 4.36 -0.59
CA LEU A 128 0.66 4.69 -1.24
C LEU A 128 -0.48 4.00 -0.51
N ILE A 129 -1.47 4.75 -0.09
CA ILE A 129 -2.56 4.26 0.74
C ILE A 129 -3.88 4.61 0.07
N ASP A 130 -4.58 3.58 -0.42
CA ASP A 130 -5.92 3.71 -0.97
C ASP A 130 -6.90 3.04 0.01
N GLU A 131 -7.55 3.86 0.81
CA GLU A 131 -8.46 3.42 1.87
C GLU A 131 -7.88 2.31 2.76
N ILE A 132 -7.22 2.68 3.85
CA ILE A 132 -6.85 1.69 4.86
C ILE A 132 -8.15 1.07 5.40
N THR A 133 -8.61 0.03 4.75
CA THR A 133 -9.58 -0.87 5.36
C THR A 133 -8.84 -1.59 6.47
N ALA A 134 -9.08 -1.15 7.71
CA ALA A 134 -8.61 -1.85 8.89
C ALA A 134 -9.24 -3.24 8.91
N VAL A 135 -8.61 -4.19 8.20
CA VAL A 135 -9.10 -5.55 8.03
C VAL A 135 -8.54 -6.42 9.14
N GLY A 136 -9.37 -7.29 9.68
CA GLY A 136 -9.02 -8.18 10.77
C GLY A 136 -9.75 -7.86 12.06
N ASP A 137 -9.48 -8.65 13.09
CA ASP A 137 -9.97 -8.43 14.44
C ASP A 137 -9.32 -7.20 15.11
N ALA A 138 -9.80 -6.83 16.30
CA ALA A 138 -9.32 -5.65 17.03
C ALA A 138 -7.81 -5.71 17.32
N ARG A 139 -7.28 -6.90 17.63
CA ARG A 139 -5.87 -7.10 17.94
C ARG A 139 -4.99 -6.88 16.70
N PHE A 140 -5.40 -7.43 15.56
CA PHE A 140 -4.68 -7.24 14.30
C PHE A 140 -4.71 -5.79 13.83
N LYS A 141 -5.85 -5.11 14.01
CA LYS A 141 -5.98 -3.67 13.72
C LYS A 141 -4.98 -2.83 14.51
N GLN A 142 -4.89 -3.08 15.82
CA GLN A 142 -3.96 -2.36 16.69
C GLN A 142 -2.50 -2.62 16.30
N LYS A 143 -2.11 -3.90 16.07
CA LYS A 143 -0.77 -4.30 15.61
C LYS A 143 -0.42 -3.61 14.28
N SER A 144 -1.36 -3.62 13.33
CA SER A 144 -1.19 -3.01 12.00
C SER A 144 -1.04 -1.50 12.09
N GLN A 145 -1.85 -0.85 12.89
CA GLN A 145 -1.79 0.61 13.08
C GLN A 145 -0.45 1.02 13.69
N GLN A 146 0.02 0.32 14.72
CA GLN A 146 1.31 0.63 15.35
C GLN A 146 2.47 0.51 14.34
N ILE A 147 2.56 -0.60 13.62
CA ILE A 147 3.63 -0.82 12.63
C ILE A 147 3.56 0.23 11.51
N PHE A 148 2.36 0.57 11.09
CA PHE A 148 2.16 1.58 10.07
C PHE A 148 2.63 2.97 10.54
N MET A 149 2.27 3.38 11.77
CA MET A 149 2.72 4.63 12.37
C MET A 149 4.25 4.66 12.49
N ASP A 150 4.87 3.56 12.91
CA ASP A 150 6.33 3.45 12.99
C ASP A 150 7.00 3.63 11.61
N ARG A 151 6.37 3.13 10.53
CA ARG A 151 6.87 3.36 9.16
C ARG A 151 6.80 4.83 8.75
N LEU A 152 5.74 5.53 9.12
CA LEU A 152 5.56 6.94 8.79
C LEU A 152 6.53 7.88 9.51
N THR A 153 7.22 7.41 10.56
CA THR A 153 8.27 8.22 11.20
C THR A 153 9.50 8.43 10.31
N THR A 154 9.72 7.54 9.33
CA THR A 154 10.92 7.54 8.48
C THR A 154 10.60 7.63 6.98
N ALA A 155 9.33 7.55 6.60
CA ALA A 155 8.87 7.58 5.23
C ALA A 155 7.69 8.54 5.05
N GLY A 156 7.51 9.04 3.84
CA GLY A 156 6.31 9.79 3.49
C GLY A 156 5.15 8.87 3.07
N ALA A 157 3.96 9.45 2.89
CA ALA A 157 2.84 8.72 2.34
C ALA A 157 1.93 9.59 1.46
N VAL A 158 1.25 8.96 0.51
CA VAL A 158 0.14 9.56 -0.22
C VAL A 158 -1.13 8.81 0.13
N PHE A 159 -2.04 9.51 0.79
CA PHE A 159 -3.29 8.96 1.32
C PHE A 159 -4.48 9.29 0.45
N VAL A 160 -5.27 8.28 0.14
CA VAL A 160 -6.67 8.43 -0.27
C VAL A 160 -7.54 7.87 0.84
N SER A 161 -8.38 8.69 1.44
CA SER A 161 -9.30 8.25 2.49
C SER A 161 -10.58 9.08 2.48
N HIS A 162 -11.68 8.46 2.86
CA HIS A 162 -12.95 9.14 3.13
C HIS A 162 -13.04 9.65 4.58
N SER A 163 -12.10 9.25 5.44
CA SER A 163 -12.04 9.71 6.84
C SER A 163 -11.26 11.02 6.94
N ASN A 164 -11.98 12.14 7.02
CA ASN A 164 -11.36 13.46 7.25
C ASN A 164 -10.56 13.53 8.56
N GLY A 165 -10.98 12.79 9.58
CA GLY A 165 -10.26 12.72 10.86
C GLY A 165 -8.86 12.12 10.68
N MET A 166 -8.78 10.96 10.02
CA MET A 166 -7.50 10.28 9.73
C MET A 166 -6.57 11.16 8.88
N LEU A 167 -7.10 11.82 7.84
CA LEU A 167 -6.28 12.69 6.99
C LEU A 167 -5.72 13.88 7.77
N ARG A 168 -6.48 14.48 8.67
CA ARG A 168 -6.02 15.58 9.53
C ARG A 168 -4.95 15.14 10.54
N GLU A 169 -5.03 13.92 11.01
CA GLU A 169 -4.09 13.36 11.97
C GLU A 169 -2.76 12.96 11.30
N LEU A 170 -2.82 12.36 10.11
CA LEU A 170 -1.68 11.73 9.47
C LEU A 170 -1.02 12.57 8.37
N CYS A 171 -1.73 13.56 7.82
CA CYS A 171 -1.23 14.33 6.67
C CYS A 171 -0.85 15.74 7.09
N THR A 172 0.32 16.18 6.64
CA THR A 172 0.81 17.56 6.81
C THR A 172 0.42 18.48 5.66
N ALA A 173 -0.01 17.91 4.54
CA ALA A 173 -0.46 18.62 3.35
C ALA A 173 -1.64 17.89 2.69
N GLY A 174 -2.39 18.61 1.86
CA GLY A 174 -3.50 18.04 1.10
C GLY A 174 -3.53 18.56 -0.34
N ALA A 175 -3.93 17.69 -1.27
CA ALA A 175 -4.19 18.04 -2.66
C ALA A 175 -5.64 17.69 -3.00
N VAL A 176 -6.35 18.61 -3.64
CA VAL A 176 -7.73 18.42 -4.06
C VAL A 176 -7.77 18.09 -5.55
N ILE A 177 -8.49 17.03 -5.91
CA ILE A 177 -8.75 16.65 -7.31
C ILE A 177 -10.23 16.94 -7.59
N GLU A 178 -10.47 17.80 -8.56
CA GLU A 178 -11.80 18.22 -9.00
C GLU A 178 -12.15 17.64 -10.38
#